data_fb9cc6c11ae9a866f0b22e3826303591
#
_entry.id   fb9cc6c11ae9a866f0b22e3826303591
#
_cell.length_a   1.000
_cell.length_b   1.000
_cell.length_c   1.000
_cell.angle_alpha   90.00
_cell.angle_beta   90.00
_cell.angle_gamma   90.00
#
_symmetry.space_group_name_H-M   'P 1'
#
loop_
_entity.id
_entity.type
_entity.pdbx_description
1 polymer ?
#
loop_
_entity_poly.entity_id
_entity_poly.type
_entity_poly.pdbx_seq_one_letter_code
_entity_poly.pdbx_strand_id
1 'polypeptide(L)'
;MASKYVPVYQAIWNGSGTLGDRVRMAMEEYSIPLSYKSFHRMYQAWRNHNYGAEKTVSFGEAQLSTPPPKISAPPTGHLDKLKHSLGEFNDILSELKPEMHNPLDLPPSQESNYQPFKLPINHNNILLIGDIHVPYHNIPALTLALKYGLENDVNTILLNGDIIDFYAISRFEKDPRKRNFGHEVLMTRQFLGTLRKLFPNAAIYYKCGNHDVRYDHYIMRNAPDLLGMNEFSFESLMKLDELNITFIPDKQIIRAGNLTILHGHELGQSVFSPVNIARGLFLRAKDNALCGHHHQASEHSEPNINGKLTTCWSVACLCELHPDYMPINKHHHGFAHVKIMDTGEFDVSNYRIVNGKIR
;
A
#
# COMPACT_ATOMS: atom_id res chain seq x y z
N MET A 1 6.94 -36.22 18.05
CA MET A 1 7.58 -37.13 17.07
C MET A 1 8.93 -36.57 16.72
N ALA A 2 10.02 -37.21 17.11
CA ALA A 2 11.35 -36.84 16.63
C ALA A 2 11.33 -37.04 15.10
N SER A 3 11.47 -35.96 14.36
CA SER A 3 11.42 -36.02 12.91
C SER A 3 12.61 -36.82 12.39
N LYS A 4 12.39 -37.80 11.52
CA LYS A 4 13.43 -38.58 10.84
C LYS A 4 14.41 -37.68 10.04
N TYR A 5 14.11 -36.42 9.89
CA TYR A 5 14.90 -35.43 9.17
C TYR A 5 15.77 -34.55 10.09
N VAL A 6 15.83 -34.79 11.40
CA VAL A 6 16.66 -33.98 12.31
C VAL A 6 18.12 -33.87 11.88
N PRO A 7 18.80 -34.95 11.45
CA PRO A 7 20.18 -34.84 10.95
C PRO A 7 20.30 -33.93 9.72
N VAL A 8 19.32 -33.99 8.82
CA VAL A 8 19.27 -33.15 7.62
C VAL A 8 19.04 -31.68 8.01
N TYR A 9 18.18 -31.43 8.98
CA TYR A 9 17.95 -30.06 9.48
C TYR A 9 19.21 -29.47 10.15
N GLN A 10 20.00 -30.26 10.84
CA GLN A 10 21.29 -29.85 11.41
C GLN A 10 22.32 -29.53 10.31
N ALA A 11 22.35 -30.33 9.24
CA ALA A 11 23.21 -30.06 8.09
C ALA A 11 22.83 -28.74 7.39
N ILE A 12 21.53 -28.46 7.19
CA ILE A 12 21.05 -27.20 6.66
C ILE A 12 21.41 -26.02 7.58
N TRP A 13 21.31 -26.21 8.88
CA TRP A 13 21.63 -25.17 9.87
C TRP A 13 23.12 -24.78 9.83
N ASN A 14 23.99 -25.75 9.74
CA ASN A 14 25.45 -25.59 9.78
C ASN A 14 26.07 -25.26 8.40
N GLY A 15 25.31 -25.37 7.32
CA GLY A 15 25.79 -25.13 5.96
C GLY A 15 26.02 -23.65 5.64
N SER A 16 26.88 -23.40 4.64
CA SER A 16 27.15 -22.07 4.09
C SER A 16 26.24 -21.73 2.89
N GLY A 17 26.03 -20.46 2.61
CA GLY A 17 25.17 -19.99 1.51
C GLY A 17 23.77 -19.58 1.95
N THR A 18 22.89 -19.23 1.00
CA THR A 18 21.53 -18.81 1.32
C THR A 18 20.71 -19.97 1.88
N LEU A 19 19.76 -19.70 2.75
CA LEU A 19 18.89 -20.73 3.32
C LEU A 19 18.16 -21.52 2.21
N GLY A 20 17.73 -20.86 1.16
CA GLY A 20 17.05 -21.51 0.03
C GLY A 20 17.92 -22.52 -0.68
N ASP A 21 19.19 -22.20 -0.92
CA ASP A 21 20.14 -23.08 -1.59
C ASP A 21 20.50 -24.28 -0.70
N ARG A 22 20.76 -24.04 0.58
CA ARG A 22 21.05 -25.12 1.55
C ARG A 22 19.90 -26.12 1.66
N VAL A 23 18.65 -25.65 1.66
CA VAL A 23 17.47 -26.52 1.67
C VAL A 23 17.38 -27.35 0.40
N ARG A 24 17.61 -26.75 -0.79
CA ARG A 24 17.58 -27.48 -2.07
C ARG A 24 18.68 -28.54 -2.13
N MET A 25 19.92 -28.17 -1.81
CA MET A 25 21.04 -29.09 -1.79
C MET A 25 20.79 -30.27 -0.83
N ALA A 26 20.31 -30.02 0.36
CA ALA A 26 19.98 -31.07 1.30
C ALA A 26 18.83 -31.97 0.81
N MET A 27 17.85 -31.45 0.15
CA MET A 27 16.77 -32.26 -0.44
C MET A 27 17.26 -33.17 -1.55
N GLU A 28 18.19 -32.73 -2.38
CA GLU A 28 18.83 -33.53 -3.43
C GLU A 28 19.75 -34.59 -2.81
N GLU A 29 20.66 -34.17 -1.94
CA GLU A 29 21.65 -35.05 -1.30
C GLU A 29 21.01 -36.21 -0.52
N TYR A 30 19.94 -35.91 0.23
CA TYR A 30 19.23 -36.90 1.05
C TYR A 30 17.99 -37.50 0.38
N SER A 31 17.78 -37.23 -0.91
CA SER A 31 16.64 -37.73 -1.72
C SER A 31 15.29 -37.57 -1.00
N ILE A 32 14.97 -36.35 -0.54
CA ILE A 32 13.78 -36.07 0.27
C ILE A 32 12.52 -36.15 -0.60
N PRO A 33 11.58 -37.07 -0.36
CA PRO A 33 10.39 -37.27 -1.18
C PRO A 33 9.25 -36.30 -0.81
N LEU A 34 9.56 -35.03 -0.61
CA LEU A 34 8.61 -33.98 -0.25
C LEU A 34 8.77 -32.79 -1.20
N SER A 35 7.71 -31.99 -1.36
CA SER A 35 7.87 -30.73 -2.06
C SER A 35 8.76 -29.78 -1.27
N TYR A 36 9.53 -28.94 -1.96
CA TYR A 36 10.37 -27.90 -1.35
C TYR A 36 9.60 -27.10 -0.29
N LYS A 37 8.39 -26.64 -0.63
CA LYS A 37 7.53 -25.83 0.27
C LYS A 37 7.16 -26.59 1.57
N SER A 38 6.88 -27.87 1.46
CA SER A 38 6.52 -28.71 2.62
C SER A 38 7.75 -28.99 3.49
N PHE A 39 8.88 -29.33 2.89
CA PHE A 39 10.11 -29.60 3.63
C PHE A 39 10.66 -28.32 4.28
N HIS A 40 10.68 -27.20 3.58
CA HIS A 40 11.10 -25.91 4.11
C HIS A 40 10.25 -25.49 5.34
N ARG A 41 8.94 -25.70 5.29
CA ARG A 41 8.05 -25.44 6.44
C ARG A 41 8.40 -26.29 7.65
N MET A 42 8.68 -27.56 7.45
CA MET A 42 9.08 -28.49 8.52
C MET A 42 10.43 -28.08 9.12
N TYR A 43 11.40 -27.69 8.29
CA TYR A 43 12.68 -27.17 8.75
C TYR A 43 12.51 -25.89 9.58
N GLN A 44 11.69 -24.93 9.15
CA GLN A 44 11.41 -23.70 9.89
C GLN A 44 10.78 -23.99 11.26
N ALA A 45 9.84 -24.93 11.32
CA ALA A 45 9.23 -25.35 12.59
C ALA A 45 10.26 -25.97 13.55
N TRP A 46 11.14 -26.83 13.05
CA TRP A 46 12.23 -27.44 13.82
C TRP A 46 13.21 -26.36 14.31
N ARG A 47 13.62 -25.43 13.45
CA ARG A 47 14.51 -24.33 13.79
C ARG A 47 13.95 -23.47 14.91
N ASN A 48 12.69 -23.06 14.80
CA ASN A 48 12.05 -22.21 15.79
C ASN A 48 11.89 -22.91 17.15
N HIS A 49 11.67 -24.23 17.14
CA HIS A 49 11.57 -25.01 18.37
C HIS A 49 12.92 -25.15 19.09
N ASN A 50 14.02 -25.33 18.35
CA ASN A 50 15.33 -25.65 18.95
C ASN A 50 16.21 -24.41 19.21
N TYR A 51 16.00 -23.30 18.48
CA TYR A 51 16.89 -22.13 18.51
C TYR A 51 16.16 -20.80 18.74
N GLY A 52 14.85 -20.81 18.93
CA GLY A 52 14.02 -19.61 19.11
C GLY A 52 13.84 -18.76 17.85
N ALA A 53 12.91 -17.79 17.90
CA ALA A 53 12.58 -16.93 16.77
C ALA A 53 13.65 -15.85 16.45
N GLU A 54 14.66 -15.68 17.28
CA GLU A 54 15.71 -14.67 17.13
C GLU A 54 17.09 -15.32 16.90
N LYS A 55 17.43 -15.52 15.64
CA LYS A 55 18.80 -15.32 15.13
C LYS A 55 18.72 -14.83 13.68
N THR A 56 18.68 -13.52 13.55
CA THR A 56 19.19 -12.82 12.38
C THR A 56 20.63 -13.26 12.12
N VAL A 57 20.92 -13.50 10.88
CA VAL A 57 22.19 -13.91 10.28
C VAL A 57 23.39 -13.30 11.01
N SER A 58 24.21 -14.09 11.68
CA SER A 58 25.59 -13.72 11.97
C SER A 58 26.45 -14.18 10.80
N PHE A 59 27.17 -13.26 10.20
CA PHE A 59 28.26 -13.53 9.27
C PHE A 59 29.31 -14.40 9.97
N GLY A 60 29.86 -15.36 9.25
CA GLY A 60 30.71 -16.44 9.70
C GLY A 60 31.70 -16.10 10.81
N GLU A 61 31.58 -16.79 11.94
CA GLU A 61 32.64 -16.89 12.92
C GLU A 61 33.68 -17.89 12.43
N ALA A 62 34.85 -17.36 12.06
CA ALA A 62 36.05 -18.16 11.97
C ALA A 62 36.37 -18.73 13.37
N GLN A 63 36.63 -20.04 13.46
CA GLN A 63 37.06 -20.66 14.69
C GLN A 63 38.36 -20.03 15.20
N LEU A 64 38.26 -19.23 16.25
CA LEU A 64 39.39 -18.78 17.02
C LEU A 64 39.63 -19.76 18.16
N SER A 65 40.67 -20.59 18.03
CA SER A 65 41.12 -21.56 19.01
C SER A 65 42.04 -20.98 20.09
N THR A 66 41.89 -19.72 20.44
CA THR A 66 42.62 -19.12 21.56
C THR A 66 41.69 -18.25 22.42
N PRO A 67 41.80 -18.29 23.74
CA PRO A 67 41.02 -17.42 24.60
C PRO A 67 41.32 -15.96 24.26
N PRO A 68 40.30 -15.08 24.26
CA PRO A 68 40.52 -13.68 23.94
C PRO A 68 41.47 -13.06 24.94
N PRO A 69 42.42 -12.19 24.47
CA PRO A 69 43.29 -11.46 25.37
C PRO A 69 42.41 -10.60 26.29
N LYS A 70 42.78 -10.54 27.60
CA LYS A 70 42.12 -9.62 28.54
C LYS A 70 42.25 -8.21 27.99
N ILE A 71 41.14 -7.65 27.53
CA ILE A 71 41.07 -6.24 27.13
C ILE A 71 41.28 -5.44 28.40
N SER A 72 42.42 -4.83 28.53
CA SER A 72 42.67 -3.78 29.54
C SER A 72 41.72 -2.63 29.26
N ALA A 73 41.08 -2.10 30.29
CA ALA A 73 40.19 -0.93 30.15
C ALA A 73 40.93 0.17 29.35
N PRO A 74 40.24 0.81 28.38
CA PRO A 74 40.86 1.87 27.60
C PRO A 74 41.33 2.97 28.55
N PRO A 75 42.48 3.59 28.27
CA PRO A 75 43.01 4.66 29.13
C PRO A 75 41.96 5.79 29.23
N THR A 76 41.72 6.26 30.43
CA THR A 76 40.70 7.29 30.75
C THR A 76 40.74 8.53 29.84
N GLY A 77 41.91 8.89 29.32
CA GLY A 77 42.07 9.97 28.34
C GLY A 77 41.39 9.77 26.97
N HIS A 78 40.96 8.55 26.63
CA HIS A 78 40.25 8.32 25.39
C HIS A 78 38.75 8.63 25.51
N LEU A 79 38.20 8.40 26.69
CA LEU A 79 36.81 8.77 27.03
C LEU A 79 36.60 10.28 27.09
N ASP A 80 37.61 11.02 27.59
CA ASP A 80 37.56 12.48 27.67
C ASP A 80 37.69 13.11 26.27
N LYS A 81 38.52 12.55 25.39
CA LYS A 81 38.60 12.97 24.00
C LYS A 81 37.29 12.71 23.24
N LEU A 82 36.67 11.57 23.48
CA LEU A 82 35.36 11.25 22.90
C LEU A 82 34.23 12.16 23.39
N LYS A 83 34.26 12.53 24.70
CA LYS A 83 33.31 13.49 25.27
C LYS A 83 33.50 14.89 24.71
N HIS A 84 34.74 15.30 24.52
CA HIS A 84 35.07 16.61 23.93
C HIS A 84 34.61 16.65 22.47
N SER A 85 34.91 15.62 21.68
CA SER A 85 34.47 15.51 20.28
C SER A 85 32.94 15.42 20.16
N LEU A 86 32.26 14.79 21.12
CA LEU A 86 30.78 14.76 21.17
C LEU A 86 30.20 16.13 21.55
N GLY A 87 30.91 16.93 22.40
CA GLY A 87 30.52 18.30 22.71
C GLY A 87 30.64 19.21 21.49
N GLU A 88 31.78 19.22 20.84
CA GLU A 88 31.99 19.98 19.59
C GLU A 88 31.01 19.55 18.49
N PHE A 89 30.70 18.26 18.41
CA PHE A 89 29.73 17.72 17.48
C PHE A 89 28.29 18.22 17.75
N ASN A 90 27.88 18.27 19.03
CA ASN A 90 26.57 18.80 19.41
C ASN A 90 26.46 20.30 19.14
N ASP A 91 27.56 21.06 19.33
CA ASP A 91 27.59 22.49 19.01
C ASP A 91 27.44 22.73 17.50
N ILE A 92 28.16 21.94 16.67
CA ILE A 92 27.99 21.95 15.21
C ILE A 92 26.55 21.54 14.80
N LEU A 93 25.95 20.54 15.46
CA LEU A 93 24.58 20.12 15.20
C LEU A 93 23.56 21.23 15.51
N SER A 94 23.81 22.06 16.53
CA SER A 94 22.90 23.16 16.89
C SER A 94 22.92 24.32 15.89
N GLU A 95 24.01 24.47 15.14
CA GLU A 95 24.22 25.54 14.16
C GLU A 95 23.74 25.14 12.71
N LEU A 96 23.61 23.85 12.47
CA LEU A 96 23.21 23.34 11.14
C LEU A 96 21.69 23.36 10.96
N LYS A 97 21.24 23.87 9.81
CA LYS A 97 19.83 23.75 9.40
C LYS A 97 19.47 22.28 9.25
N PRO A 98 18.21 21.88 9.60
CA PRO A 98 17.76 20.48 9.53
C PRO A 98 18.00 19.78 8.19
N GLU A 99 18.06 20.54 7.12
CA GLU A 99 18.21 20.06 5.72
C GLU A 99 19.67 19.72 5.34
N MET A 100 20.65 20.02 6.19
CA MET A 100 22.08 19.80 5.91
C MET A 100 22.77 18.79 6.85
N HIS A 101 22.01 17.87 7.44
CA HIS A 101 22.49 16.99 8.48
C HIS A 101 23.21 15.73 7.97
N ASN A 102 24.46 15.87 7.55
CA ASN A 102 25.37 14.73 7.40
C ASN A 102 26.74 15.03 8.01
N PRO A 103 26.83 15.29 9.34
CA PRO A 103 28.08 15.71 9.99
C PRO A 103 29.11 14.58 10.09
N LEU A 104 28.76 13.35 9.79
CA LEU A 104 29.64 12.18 9.76
C LEU A 104 30.04 11.77 8.35
N ASP A 105 29.67 12.56 7.36
CA ASP A 105 29.92 12.25 5.94
C ASP A 105 29.50 10.82 5.53
N LEU A 106 28.31 10.41 6.03
CA LEU A 106 27.75 9.11 5.69
C LEU A 106 27.32 9.09 4.21
N PRO A 107 27.37 7.94 3.55
CA PRO A 107 26.85 7.83 2.19
C PRO A 107 25.36 8.20 2.16
N PRO A 108 24.90 8.96 1.16
CA PRO A 108 23.51 9.37 1.06
C PRO A 108 22.59 8.15 0.92
N SER A 109 21.42 8.21 1.55
CA SER A 109 20.39 7.19 1.35
C SER A 109 19.87 7.26 -0.09
N GLN A 110 19.65 6.10 -0.70
CA GLN A 110 19.03 5.98 -2.02
C GLN A 110 17.49 5.98 -1.92
N GLU A 111 16.93 5.85 -0.73
CA GLU A 111 15.49 5.93 -0.50
C GLU A 111 15.01 7.38 -0.56
N SER A 112 13.91 7.60 -1.26
CA SER A 112 13.24 8.90 -1.27
C SER A 112 12.47 9.12 0.03
N ASN A 113 12.48 10.34 0.55
CA ASN A 113 11.63 10.72 1.66
C ASN A 113 10.15 10.64 1.24
N TYR A 114 9.38 9.80 1.91
CA TYR A 114 7.95 9.69 1.69
C TYR A 114 7.23 10.99 2.05
N GLN A 115 6.42 11.51 1.12
CA GLN A 115 5.57 12.66 1.36
C GLN A 115 4.14 12.35 0.93
N PRO A 116 3.14 12.58 1.80
CA PRO A 116 1.74 12.48 1.40
C PRO A 116 1.39 13.56 0.38
N PHE A 117 0.47 13.24 -0.53
CA PHE A 117 -0.12 14.23 -1.42
C PHE A 117 -1.07 15.13 -0.62
N LYS A 118 -0.88 16.45 -0.67
CA LYS A 118 -1.74 17.41 0.03
C LYS A 118 -2.72 18.01 -0.95
N LEU A 119 -4.02 17.82 -0.74
CA LEU A 119 -5.04 18.51 -1.52
C LEU A 119 -5.00 20.02 -1.21
N PRO A 120 -5.08 20.89 -2.23
CA PRO A 120 -5.25 22.32 -2.04
C PRO A 120 -6.50 22.63 -1.21
N ILE A 121 -6.44 23.64 -0.34
CA ILE A 121 -7.53 23.98 0.59
C ILE A 121 -8.84 24.35 -0.11
N ASN A 122 -8.75 24.91 -1.30
CA ASN A 122 -9.90 25.27 -2.12
C ASN A 122 -10.55 24.08 -2.85
N HIS A 123 -9.92 22.88 -2.81
CA HIS A 123 -10.48 21.64 -3.33
C HIS A 123 -11.19 20.90 -2.18
N ASN A 124 -12.26 21.47 -1.70
CA ASN A 124 -12.84 21.22 -0.40
C ASN A 124 -14.26 20.64 -0.40
N ASN A 125 -14.92 20.58 -1.55
CA ASN A 125 -16.23 19.97 -1.75
C ASN A 125 -16.07 18.77 -2.69
N ILE A 126 -15.78 17.58 -2.10
CA ILE A 126 -15.19 16.44 -2.78
C ILE A 126 -16.21 15.32 -2.96
N LEU A 127 -16.48 14.94 -4.21
CA LEU A 127 -17.08 13.63 -4.50
C LEU A 127 -15.97 12.57 -4.57
N LEU A 128 -16.00 11.62 -3.66
CA LEU A 128 -15.07 10.49 -3.64
C LEU A 128 -15.78 9.25 -4.18
N ILE A 129 -15.29 8.74 -5.30
CA ILE A 129 -15.74 7.52 -5.96
C ILE A 129 -14.53 6.63 -6.24
N GLY A 130 -14.68 5.32 -6.14
CA GLY A 130 -13.59 4.36 -6.37
C GLY A 130 -14.15 2.97 -6.62
N ASP A 131 -13.26 1.99 -6.77
CA ASP A 131 -13.64 0.58 -6.98
C ASP A 131 -14.68 0.45 -8.10
N ILE A 132 -14.41 1.12 -9.22
CA ILE A 132 -15.32 1.17 -10.40
C ILE A 132 -15.07 -0.03 -11.31
N HIS A 133 -13.81 -0.47 -11.41
CA HIS A 133 -13.37 -1.64 -12.16
C HIS A 133 -13.87 -1.67 -13.61
N VAL A 134 -13.70 -0.57 -14.36
CA VAL A 134 -14.07 -0.56 -15.79
C VAL A 134 -13.36 -1.69 -16.52
N PRO A 135 -14.07 -2.53 -17.28
CA PRO A 135 -15.44 -2.38 -17.81
C PRO A 135 -16.57 -3.00 -16.95
N TYR A 136 -16.28 -3.45 -15.73
CA TYR A 136 -17.24 -4.15 -14.87
C TYR A 136 -18.00 -3.21 -13.92
N HIS A 137 -18.10 -1.92 -14.27
CA HIS A 137 -18.79 -0.90 -13.48
C HIS A 137 -20.32 -1.07 -13.53
N ASN A 138 -20.98 -0.78 -12.41
CA ASN A 138 -22.44 -0.79 -12.34
C ASN A 138 -23.00 0.57 -12.78
N ILE A 139 -23.58 0.62 -13.98
CA ILE A 139 -24.09 1.86 -14.59
C ILE A 139 -25.10 2.59 -13.70
N PRO A 140 -26.14 1.94 -13.11
CA PRO A 140 -27.09 2.61 -12.25
C PRO A 140 -26.45 3.23 -11.00
N ALA A 141 -25.56 2.51 -10.31
CA ALA A 141 -24.90 3.00 -9.12
C ALA A 141 -23.98 4.18 -9.42
N LEU A 142 -23.16 4.06 -10.46
CA LEU A 142 -22.26 5.12 -10.91
C LEU A 142 -23.04 6.36 -11.35
N THR A 143 -24.16 6.19 -12.08
CA THR A 143 -25.04 7.31 -12.48
C THR A 143 -25.58 8.06 -11.28
N LEU A 144 -26.01 7.35 -10.22
CA LEU A 144 -26.51 7.99 -8.99
C LEU A 144 -25.41 8.78 -8.28
N ALA A 145 -24.20 8.24 -8.19
CA ALA A 145 -23.07 8.94 -7.56
C ALA A 145 -22.71 10.22 -8.35
N LEU A 146 -22.61 10.15 -9.67
CA LEU A 146 -22.30 11.31 -10.51
C LEU A 146 -23.41 12.38 -10.48
N LYS A 147 -24.68 11.94 -10.53
CA LYS A 147 -25.83 12.85 -10.39
C LYS A 147 -25.81 13.56 -9.03
N TYR A 148 -25.53 12.84 -7.95
CA TYR A 148 -25.36 13.44 -6.62
C TYR A 148 -24.27 14.53 -6.63
N GLY A 149 -23.13 14.28 -7.26
CA GLY A 149 -22.05 15.26 -7.39
C GLY A 149 -22.47 16.52 -8.11
N LEU A 150 -23.25 16.39 -9.20
CA LEU A 150 -23.80 17.54 -9.94
C LEU A 150 -24.83 18.35 -9.11
N GLU A 151 -25.70 17.65 -8.37
CA GLU A 151 -26.74 18.27 -7.53
C GLU A 151 -26.18 18.96 -6.28
N ASN A 152 -24.95 18.63 -5.87
CA ASN A 152 -24.28 19.18 -4.69
C ASN A 152 -23.11 20.12 -5.04
N ASP A 153 -23.01 20.55 -6.28
CA ASP A 153 -22.02 21.52 -6.77
C ASP A 153 -20.57 21.19 -6.33
N VAL A 154 -20.20 19.90 -6.41
CA VAL A 154 -18.86 19.48 -6.00
C VAL A 154 -17.80 20.15 -6.88
N ASN A 155 -16.75 20.68 -6.26
CA ASN A 155 -15.63 21.33 -6.95
C ASN A 155 -14.44 20.41 -7.18
N THR A 156 -14.50 19.20 -6.61
CA THR A 156 -13.41 18.22 -6.67
C THR A 156 -13.97 16.82 -6.83
N ILE A 157 -13.41 16.07 -7.76
CA ILE A 157 -13.66 14.64 -7.92
C ILE A 157 -12.40 13.88 -7.52
N LEU A 158 -12.52 12.98 -6.57
CA LEU A 158 -11.43 12.06 -6.19
C LEU A 158 -11.77 10.65 -6.63
N LEU A 159 -11.10 10.19 -7.68
CA LEU A 159 -11.10 8.80 -8.12
C LEU A 159 -10.17 8.01 -7.19
N ASN A 160 -10.73 7.30 -6.20
CA ASN A 160 -9.98 6.71 -5.09
C ASN A 160 -9.47 5.30 -5.37
N GLY A 161 -8.91 5.07 -6.55
CA GLY A 161 -8.29 3.80 -6.95
C GLY A 161 -9.26 2.76 -7.52
N ASP A 162 -8.69 1.78 -8.17
CA ASP A 162 -9.36 0.68 -8.83
C ASP A 162 -10.44 1.15 -9.83
N ILE A 163 -10.05 2.11 -10.67
CA ILE A 163 -10.93 2.68 -11.69
C ILE A 163 -10.99 1.77 -12.90
N ILE A 164 -9.85 1.20 -13.31
CA ILE A 164 -9.75 0.16 -14.33
C ILE A 164 -9.48 -1.18 -13.67
N ASP A 165 -10.05 -2.25 -14.22
CA ASP A 165 -9.82 -3.59 -13.65
C ASP A 165 -8.48 -4.20 -14.07
N PHE A 166 -8.04 -3.96 -15.29
CA PHE A 166 -6.88 -4.60 -15.88
C PHE A 166 -6.89 -6.12 -15.77
N TYR A 167 -8.06 -6.72 -16.01
CA TYR A 167 -8.24 -8.17 -16.00
C TYR A 167 -7.24 -8.87 -16.93
N ALA A 168 -7.05 -8.32 -18.14
CA ALA A 168 -6.21 -8.93 -19.17
C ALA A 168 -4.74 -9.13 -18.73
N ILE A 169 -4.21 -8.24 -17.88
CA ILE A 169 -2.81 -8.26 -17.42
C ILE A 169 -2.66 -8.63 -15.94
N SER A 170 -3.74 -9.04 -15.30
CA SER A 170 -3.73 -9.55 -13.92
C SER A 170 -2.77 -10.74 -13.78
N ARG A 171 -2.16 -10.91 -12.60
CA ARG A 171 -1.33 -12.07 -12.26
C ARG A 171 -2.13 -13.32 -11.86
N PHE A 172 -3.44 -13.17 -11.63
CA PHE A 172 -4.33 -14.28 -11.30
C PHE A 172 -4.74 -15.07 -12.54
N GLU A 173 -5.29 -16.26 -12.34
CA GLU A 173 -5.86 -17.04 -13.43
C GLU A 173 -6.97 -16.26 -14.14
N LYS A 174 -7.01 -16.38 -15.45
CA LYS A 174 -7.89 -15.60 -16.32
C LYS A 174 -8.53 -16.49 -17.39
N ASP A 175 -9.79 -16.24 -17.67
CA ASP A 175 -10.43 -16.77 -18.85
C ASP A 175 -9.84 -16.06 -20.10
N PRO A 176 -9.15 -16.78 -21.00
CA PRO A 176 -8.54 -16.16 -22.19
C PRO A 176 -9.58 -15.46 -23.09
N ARG A 177 -10.83 -15.90 -23.07
CA ARG A 177 -11.93 -15.32 -23.87
C ARG A 177 -12.34 -13.94 -23.40
N LYS A 178 -12.09 -13.60 -22.13
CA LYS A 178 -12.41 -12.30 -21.51
C LYS A 178 -11.24 -11.32 -21.56
N ARG A 179 -10.08 -11.72 -22.07
CA ARG A 179 -8.89 -10.86 -22.14
C ARG A 179 -8.99 -9.87 -23.29
N ASN A 180 -9.17 -8.61 -23.00
CA ASN A 180 -9.14 -7.54 -24.00
C ASN A 180 -8.60 -6.24 -23.39
N PHE A 181 -7.28 -6.16 -23.26
CA PHE A 181 -6.59 -5.01 -22.71
C PHE A 181 -6.95 -3.69 -23.41
N GLY A 182 -6.97 -3.70 -24.75
CA GLY A 182 -7.30 -2.49 -25.51
C GLY A 182 -8.74 -1.99 -25.24
N HIS A 183 -9.68 -2.91 -25.08
CA HIS A 183 -11.06 -2.56 -24.73
C HIS A 183 -11.17 -1.96 -23.33
N GLU A 184 -10.51 -2.55 -22.32
CA GLU A 184 -10.47 -2.01 -20.95
C GLU A 184 -9.94 -0.56 -20.94
N VAL A 185 -8.82 -0.31 -21.65
CA VAL A 185 -8.23 1.03 -21.77
C VAL A 185 -9.17 2.01 -22.48
N LEU A 186 -9.77 1.62 -23.61
CA LEU A 186 -10.69 2.49 -24.35
C LEU A 186 -11.94 2.85 -23.54
N MET A 187 -12.54 1.88 -22.85
CA MET A 187 -13.70 2.11 -22.00
C MET A 187 -13.35 3.05 -20.83
N THR A 188 -12.19 2.88 -20.22
CA THR A 188 -11.75 3.75 -19.13
C THR A 188 -11.50 5.17 -19.62
N ARG A 189 -10.84 5.36 -20.77
CA ARG A 189 -10.68 6.67 -21.39
C ARG A 189 -12.03 7.34 -21.70
N GLN A 190 -12.99 6.57 -22.19
CA GLN A 190 -14.36 7.05 -22.45
C GLN A 190 -15.03 7.51 -21.15
N PHE A 191 -14.92 6.73 -20.07
CA PHE A 191 -15.42 7.11 -18.75
C PHE A 191 -14.79 8.41 -18.26
N LEU A 192 -13.45 8.51 -18.27
CA LEU A 192 -12.72 9.72 -17.84
C LEU A 192 -13.10 10.96 -18.68
N GLY A 193 -13.22 10.80 -20.00
CA GLY A 193 -13.70 11.85 -20.89
C GLY A 193 -15.15 12.28 -20.60
N THR A 194 -16.02 11.35 -20.26
CA THR A 194 -17.40 11.64 -19.83
C THR A 194 -17.41 12.38 -18.49
N LEU A 195 -16.59 11.94 -17.54
CA LEU A 195 -16.44 12.58 -16.24
C LEU A 195 -16.00 14.05 -16.38
N ARG A 196 -15.00 14.32 -17.21
CA ARG A 196 -14.53 15.69 -17.48
C ARG A 196 -15.62 16.56 -18.13
N LYS A 197 -16.42 16.00 -19.03
CA LYS A 197 -17.56 16.72 -19.64
C LYS A 197 -18.66 17.06 -18.62
N LEU A 198 -18.95 16.16 -17.70
CA LEU A 198 -19.94 16.39 -16.64
C LEU A 198 -19.46 17.42 -15.60
N PHE A 199 -18.15 17.42 -15.31
CA PHE A 199 -17.53 18.30 -14.31
C PHE A 199 -16.42 19.16 -14.94
N PRO A 200 -16.75 20.08 -15.85
CA PRO A 200 -15.75 20.80 -16.64
C PRO A 200 -14.80 21.66 -15.81
N ASN A 201 -15.28 22.19 -14.68
CA ASN A 201 -14.55 23.12 -13.82
C ASN A 201 -14.00 22.45 -12.53
N ALA A 202 -14.37 21.21 -12.25
CA ALA A 202 -13.90 20.53 -11.06
C ALA A 202 -12.43 20.08 -11.19
N ALA A 203 -11.69 20.17 -10.10
CA ALA A 203 -10.41 19.46 -10.00
C ALA A 203 -10.66 17.95 -9.97
N ILE A 204 -9.97 17.19 -10.82
CA ILE A 204 -10.09 15.74 -10.84
C ILE A 204 -8.75 15.13 -10.47
N TYR A 205 -8.75 14.28 -9.46
CA TYR A 205 -7.61 13.51 -8.99
C TYR A 205 -7.84 12.03 -9.23
N TYR A 206 -6.82 11.37 -9.75
CA TYR A 206 -6.80 9.92 -9.95
C TYR A 206 -5.79 9.30 -9.00
N LYS A 207 -6.24 8.75 -7.87
CA LYS A 207 -5.42 7.96 -6.96
C LYS A 207 -5.26 6.54 -7.51
N CYS A 208 -4.01 6.10 -7.64
CA CYS A 208 -3.72 4.75 -8.08
C CYS A 208 -4.14 3.71 -7.02
N GLY A 209 -4.94 2.71 -7.43
CA GLY A 209 -5.30 1.54 -6.63
C GLY A 209 -4.48 0.31 -7.01
N ASN A 210 -4.76 -0.82 -6.38
CA ASN A 210 -4.01 -2.05 -6.63
C ASN A 210 -4.33 -2.71 -7.98
N HIS A 211 -5.47 -2.40 -8.61
CA HIS A 211 -5.75 -2.81 -9.97
C HIS A 211 -5.04 -1.91 -10.98
N ASP A 212 -5.07 -0.60 -10.76
CA ASP A 212 -4.43 0.37 -11.64
C ASP A 212 -2.91 0.10 -11.77
N VAL A 213 -2.23 -0.19 -10.66
CA VAL A 213 -0.78 -0.50 -10.64
C VAL A 213 -0.41 -1.82 -11.33
N ARG A 214 -1.41 -2.65 -11.72
CA ARG A 214 -1.15 -3.87 -12.52
C ARG A 214 -0.44 -3.55 -13.82
N TYR A 215 -0.67 -2.38 -14.39
CA TYR A 215 0.00 -1.94 -15.61
C TYR A 215 1.50 -1.79 -15.41
N ASP A 216 1.93 -1.03 -14.41
CA ASP A 216 3.35 -0.85 -14.10
C ASP A 216 4.01 -2.18 -13.74
N HIS A 217 3.33 -3.01 -12.95
CA HIS A 217 3.83 -4.35 -12.63
C HIS A 217 3.92 -5.26 -13.86
N TYR A 218 3.06 -5.07 -14.86
CA TYR A 218 3.12 -5.82 -16.12
C TYR A 218 4.31 -5.36 -16.96
N ILE A 219 4.51 -4.06 -17.14
CA ILE A 219 5.68 -3.49 -17.84
C ILE A 219 6.96 -3.95 -17.14
N MET A 220 7.06 -3.81 -15.83
CA MET A 220 8.22 -4.21 -15.04
C MET A 220 8.63 -5.67 -15.25
N ARG A 221 7.67 -6.57 -15.44
CA ARG A 221 7.93 -8.00 -15.63
C ARG A 221 8.17 -8.40 -17.08
N ASN A 222 7.52 -7.73 -18.04
CA ASN A 222 7.48 -8.21 -19.43
C ASN A 222 8.22 -7.29 -20.42
N ALA A 223 8.45 -6.03 -20.04
CA ALA A 223 9.11 -5.04 -20.88
C ALA A 223 9.83 -3.99 -20.01
N PRO A 224 10.78 -4.40 -19.13
CA PRO A 224 11.42 -3.49 -18.17
C PRO A 224 12.16 -2.32 -18.83
N ASP A 225 12.62 -2.49 -20.06
CA ASP A 225 13.31 -1.44 -20.83
C ASP A 225 12.40 -0.25 -21.19
N LEU A 226 11.09 -0.41 -21.06
CA LEU A 226 10.11 0.67 -21.29
C LEU A 226 9.82 1.49 -20.03
N LEU A 227 10.30 1.03 -18.86
CA LEU A 227 10.09 1.77 -17.60
C LEU A 227 10.81 3.12 -17.64
N GLY A 228 10.10 4.16 -17.19
CA GLY A 228 10.60 5.52 -17.17
C GLY A 228 10.47 6.27 -18.51
N MET A 229 9.99 5.62 -19.56
CA MET A 229 9.61 6.30 -20.79
C MET A 229 8.18 6.84 -20.63
N ASN A 230 8.01 8.15 -20.83
CA ASN A 230 6.72 8.83 -20.61
C ASN A 230 5.59 8.25 -21.46
N GLU A 231 5.88 7.82 -22.68
CA GLU A 231 4.92 7.22 -23.62
C GLU A 231 4.28 5.94 -23.10
N PHE A 232 4.95 5.24 -22.20
CA PHE A 232 4.50 4.00 -21.57
C PHE A 232 4.09 4.19 -20.11
N SER A 233 3.97 5.43 -19.64
CA SER A 233 3.43 5.71 -18.30
C SER A 233 1.93 5.42 -18.24
N PHE A 234 1.41 5.17 -17.03
CA PHE A 234 -0.03 5.01 -16.82
C PHE A 234 -0.80 6.28 -17.20
N GLU A 235 -0.24 7.44 -16.89
CA GLU A 235 -0.80 8.74 -17.22
C GLU A 235 -0.99 8.93 -18.72
N SER A 236 0.04 8.60 -19.50
CA SER A 236 -0.02 8.64 -20.97
C SER A 236 -0.99 7.61 -21.53
N LEU A 237 -0.98 6.37 -20.97
CA LEU A 237 -1.91 5.32 -21.35
C LEU A 237 -3.36 5.76 -21.12
N MET A 238 -3.67 6.47 -20.05
CA MET A 238 -5.04 6.93 -19.73
C MET A 238 -5.35 8.31 -20.29
N LYS A 239 -4.38 9.02 -20.87
CA LYS A 239 -4.50 10.39 -21.39
C LYS A 239 -4.91 11.40 -20.31
N LEU A 240 -4.36 11.26 -19.12
CA LEU A 240 -4.76 12.06 -17.96
C LEU A 240 -4.46 13.55 -18.15
N ASP A 241 -3.32 13.87 -18.76
CA ASP A 241 -2.93 15.26 -19.06
C ASP A 241 -3.90 15.93 -20.03
N GLU A 242 -4.33 15.20 -21.11
CA GLU A 242 -5.31 15.71 -22.08
C GLU A 242 -6.66 16.05 -21.41
N LEU A 243 -6.97 15.38 -20.31
CA LEU A 243 -8.21 15.56 -19.54
C LEU A 243 -8.03 16.47 -18.31
N ASN A 244 -6.83 17.03 -18.09
CA ASN A 244 -6.48 17.81 -16.91
C ASN A 244 -6.84 17.05 -15.61
N ILE A 245 -6.39 15.79 -15.51
CA ILE A 245 -6.56 14.92 -14.35
C ILE A 245 -5.20 14.73 -13.67
N THR A 246 -5.11 15.08 -12.40
CA THR A 246 -3.88 14.93 -11.61
C THR A 246 -3.76 13.49 -11.12
N PHE A 247 -2.66 12.81 -11.48
CA PHE A 247 -2.37 11.46 -11.02
C PHE A 247 -1.69 11.47 -9.65
N ILE A 248 -2.10 10.57 -8.77
CA ILE A 248 -1.49 10.35 -7.45
C ILE A 248 -0.99 8.91 -7.43
N PRO A 249 0.34 8.70 -7.38
CA PRO A 249 0.98 7.39 -7.53
C PRO A 249 0.54 6.36 -6.47
N ASP A 250 0.89 5.09 -6.76
CA ASP A 250 0.74 3.99 -5.83
C ASP A 250 1.36 4.31 -4.46
N LYS A 251 0.69 3.86 -3.40
CA LYS A 251 1.07 4.02 -1.98
C LYS A 251 1.22 5.46 -1.47
N GLN A 252 1.05 6.48 -2.30
CA GLN A 252 1.02 7.86 -1.83
C GLN A 252 -0.36 8.18 -1.25
N ILE A 253 -0.46 8.31 0.08
CA ILE A 253 -1.71 8.71 0.75
C ILE A 253 -2.02 10.19 0.50
N ILE A 254 -3.29 10.56 0.64
CA ILE A 254 -3.78 11.91 0.45
C ILE A 254 -4.09 12.55 1.80
N ARG A 255 -3.73 13.82 1.96
CA ARG A 255 -4.14 14.67 3.07
C ARG A 255 -5.13 15.72 2.57
N ALA A 256 -6.37 15.62 3.04
CA ALA A 256 -7.44 16.58 2.79
C ALA A 256 -7.79 17.25 4.13
N GLY A 257 -7.19 18.41 4.40
CA GLY A 257 -7.21 18.98 5.75
C GLY A 257 -6.67 17.98 6.77
N ASN A 258 -7.44 17.72 7.83
CA ASN A 258 -7.11 16.77 8.89
C ASN A 258 -7.56 15.32 8.59
N LEU A 259 -8.13 15.06 7.41
CA LEU A 259 -8.53 13.73 6.97
C LEU A 259 -7.43 13.09 6.13
N THR A 260 -7.09 11.83 6.44
CA THR A 260 -6.25 10.99 5.60
C THR A 260 -7.13 10.16 4.67
N ILE A 261 -6.84 10.20 3.38
CA ILE A 261 -7.53 9.37 2.38
C ILE A 261 -6.51 8.44 1.72
N LEU A 262 -6.87 7.17 1.59
CA LEU A 262 -6.07 6.14 0.95
C LEU A 262 -7.00 5.22 0.15
N HIS A 263 -6.45 4.48 -0.82
CA HIS A 263 -7.27 3.46 -1.49
C HIS A 263 -7.62 2.34 -0.51
N GLY A 264 -6.64 1.80 0.24
CA GLY A 264 -6.83 0.76 1.26
C GLY A 264 -5.78 -0.35 1.19
N HIS A 265 -5.18 -0.59 0.04
CA HIS A 265 -4.13 -1.60 -0.16
C HIS A 265 -2.76 -1.16 0.39
N GLU A 266 -2.53 0.14 0.61
CA GLU A 266 -1.27 0.71 1.08
C GLU A 266 -0.86 0.16 2.46
N LEU A 267 -1.83 -0.17 3.29
CA LEU A 267 -1.59 -0.70 4.63
C LEU A 267 -1.35 -2.23 4.64
N GLY A 268 -1.31 -2.84 3.46
CA GLY A 268 -1.08 -4.27 3.28
C GLY A 268 -2.29 -5.13 3.67
N GLN A 269 -2.18 -6.45 3.43
CA GLN A 269 -3.28 -7.41 3.64
C GLN A 269 -3.75 -7.54 5.10
N SER A 270 -3.06 -6.94 6.04
CA SER A 270 -3.34 -7.06 7.47
C SER A 270 -4.28 -5.99 8.04
N VAL A 271 -4.79 -5.07 7.21
CA VAL A 271 -5.90 -4.17 7.60
C VAL A 271 -7.21 -4.92 7.54
N PHE A 272 -7.23 -6.07 8.11
CA PHE A 272 -8.38 -6.90 7.95
C PHE A 272 -9.28 -6.85 9.18
N SER A 273 -10.55 -6.52 8.97
CA SER A 273 -11.63 -6.82 9.88
C SER A 273 -12.76 -7.48 9.10
N PRO A 274 -13.09 -8.75 9.34
CA PRO A 274 -14.08 -9.47 8.53
C PRO A 274 -15.51 -8.96 8.72
N VAL A 275 -15.74 -8.11 9.71
CA VAL A 275 -17.06 -7.59 10.06
C VAL A 275 -17.19 -6.10 9.83
N ASN A 276 -16.17 -5.31 10.19
CA ASN A 276 -16.18 -3.86 10.06
C ASN A 276 -14.79 -3.38 9.59
N ILE A 277 -14.68 -3.03 8.32
CA ILE A 277 -13.43 -2.59 7.68
C ILE A 277 -12.93 -1.30 8.31
N ALA A 278 -13.81 -0.34 8.59
CA ALA A 278 -13.43 0.92 9.21
C ALA A 278 -12.79 0.73 10.58
N ARG A 279 -13.22 -0.28 11.36
CA ARG A 279 -12.53 -0.65 12.60
C ARG A 279 -11.13 -1.19 12.36
N GLY A 280 -10.93 -2.00 11.32
CA GLY A 280 -9.61 -2.47 10.91
C GLY A 280 -8.70 -1.30 10.52
N LEU A 281 -9.22 -0.35 9.76
CA LEU A 281 -8.53 0.88 9.39
C LEU A 281 -8.16 1.71 10.63
N PHE A 282 -9.09 1.92 11.57
CA PHE A 282 -8.87 2.63 12.83
C PHE A 282 -7.69 2.04 13.62
N LEU A 283 -7.64 0.72 13.76
CA LEU A 283 -6.57 0.03 14.49
C LEU A 283 -5.18 0.22 13.85
N ARG A 284 -5.12 0.54 12.56
CA ARG A 284 -3.89 0.77 11.81
C ARG A 284 -3.53 2.24 11.70
N ALA A 285 -4.47 3.07 11.27
CA ALA A 285 -4.25 4.49 11.04
C ALA A 285 -4.01 5.28 12.32
N LYS A 286 -4.68 4.91 13.41
CA LYS A 286 -4.63 5.61 14.71
C LYS A 286 -5.04 7.09 14.64
N ASP A 287 -5.64 7.50 13.54
CA ASP A 287 -6.10 8.85 13.24
C ASP A 287 -7.28 8.79 12.27
N ASN A 288 -7.91 9.94 11.99
CA ASN A 288 -9.01 10.04 11.05
C ASN A 288 -8.58 9.59 9.65
N ALA A 289 -9.26 8.58 9.13
CA ALA A 289 -8.93 8.00 7.83
C ALA A 289 -10.14 7.46 7.07
N LEU A 290 -10.06 7.53 5.75
CA LEU A 290 -11.06 6.99 4.83
C LEU A 290 -10.38 6.10 3.78
N CYS A 291 -10.96 4.93 3.50
CA CYS A 291 -10.46 4.03 2.46
C CYS A 291 -11.58 3.45 1.59
N GLY A 292 -11.23 2.94 0.40
CA GLY A 292 -12.00 2.07 -0.49
C GLY A 292 -11.54 0.60 -0.41
N HIS A 293 -11.27 -0.02 -1.57
CA HIS A 293 -10.63 -1.32 -1.76
C HIS A 293 -11.44 -2.55 -1.30
N HIS A 294 -12.13 -2.43 -0.21
CA HIS A 294 -12.83 -3.56 0.41
C HIS A 294 -14.29 -3.72 -0.06
N HIS A 295 -14.78 -2.80 -0.87
CA HIS A 295 -16.15 -2.78 -1.43
C HIS A 295 -17.26 -2.81 -0.37
N GLN A 296 -16.97 -2.41 0.87
CA GLN A 296 -17.91 -2.46 1.99
C GLN A 296 -17.98 -1.10 2.70
N ALA A 297 -19.19 -0.53 2.75
CA ALA A 297 -19.43 0.67 3.52
C ALA A 297 -19.43 0.35 5.02
N SER A 298 -18.61 1.03 5.79
CA SER A 298 -18.63 0.97 7.26
C SER A 298 -18.04 2.24 7.86
N GLU A 299 -18.33 2.44 9.14
CA GLU A 299 -17.81 3.52 9.97
C GLU A 299 -17.43 2.98 11.34
N HIS A 300 -16.41 3.58 11.95
CA HIS A 300 -15.99 3.26 13.31
C HIS A 300 -15.40 4.50 13.97
N SER A 301 -15.94 4.85 15.15
CA SER A 301 -15.55 6.04 15.92
C SER A 301 -15.25 5.66 17.37
N GLU A 302 -14.09 6.09 17.86
CA GLU A 302 -13.72 5.95 19.27
C GLU A 302 -12.99 7.21 19.76
N PRO A 303 -13.24 7.68 20.99
CA PRO A 303 -12.40 8.69 21.61
C PRO A 303 -11.08 8.08 22.05
N ASN A 304 -9.98 8.84 21.89
CA ASN A 304 -8.72 8.45 22.50
C ASN A 304 -8.71 8.80 24.01
N ILE A 305 -7.63 8.44 24.72
CA ILE A 305 -7.49 8.69 26.16
C ILE A 305 -7.59 10.18 26.55
N ASN A 306 -7.33 11.09 25.61
CA ASN A 306 -7.43 12.53 25.81
C ASN A 306 -8.81 13.09 25.42
N GLY A 307 -9.79 12.23 25.11
CA GLY A 307 -11.13 12.62 24.71
C GLY A 307 -11.26 13.08 23.24
N LYS A 308 -10.18 13.08 22.45
CA LYS A 308 -10.24 13.40 21.01
C LYS A 308 -10.92 12.25 20.28
N LEU A 309 -12.08 12.51 19.68
CA LEU A 309 -12.78 11.55 18.81
C LEU A 309 -11.97 11.30 17.53
N THR A 310 -11.78 10.05 17.21
CA THR A 310 -11.15 9.60 15.96
C THR A 310 -12.13 8.71 15.23
N THR A 311 -12.37 9.00 13.96
CA THR A 311 -13.30 8.24 13.12
C THR A 311 -12.61 7.74 11.85
N CYS A 312 -12.93 6.50 11.48
CA CYS A 312 -12.52 5.91 10.22
C CYS A 312 -13.73 5.47 9.41
N TRP A 313 -13.58 5.54 8.08
CA TRP A 313 -14.61 5.17 7.11
C TRP A 313 -14.04 4.20 6.07
N SER A 314 -14.87 3.23 5.68
CA SER A 314 -14.64 2.43 4.48
C SER A 314 -15.77 2.71 3.51
N VAL A 315 -15.44 3.08 2.29
CA VAL A 315 -16.39 3.38 1.21
C VAL A 315 -16.68 2.11 0.43
N ALA A 316 -17.91 1.98 -0.03
CA ALA A 316 -18.34 0.89 -0.88
C ALA A 316 -17.85 1.08 -2.34
N CYS A 317 -18.19 0.14 -3.23
CA CYS A 317 -17.76 0.15 -4.64
C CYS A 317 -18.83 0.67 -5.60
N LEU A 318 -18.41 0.87 -6.85
CA LEU A 318 -19.29 1.22 -7.97
C LEU A 318 -19.19 0.22 -9.14
N CYS A 319 -18.57 -0.96 -8.88
CA CYS A 319 -18.55 -2.09 -9.80
C CYS A 319 -19.72 -3.04 -9.58
N GLU A 320 -19.88 -4.04 -10.47
CA GLU A 320 -20.84 -5.11 -10.26
C GLU A 320 -20.52 -5.91 -8.99
N LEU A 321 -21.59 -6.26 -8.21
CA LEU A 321 -21.41 -6.82 -6.87
C LEU A 321 -21.09 -8.32 -6.87
N HIS A 322 -21.32 -9.03 -7.96
CA HIS A 322 -21.17 -10.49 -8.02
C HIS A 322 -20.19 -10.91 -9.12
N PRO A 323 -18.88 -10.58 -8.98
CA PRO A 323 -17.89 -11.00 -9.95
C PRO A 323 -17.75 -12.53 -9.96
N ASP A 324 -17.43 -13.10 -11.14
CA ASP A 324 -17.33 -14.55 -11.34
C ASP A 324 -16.39 -15.25 -10.34
N TYR A 325 -15.30 -14.58 -9.94
CA TYR A 325 -14.31 -15.14 -9.01
C TYR A 325 -14.76 -15.11 -7.54
N MET A 326 -15.78 -14.32 -7.20
CA MET A 326 -16.32 -14.21 -5.84
C MET A 326 -17.81 -13.84 -5.88
N PRO A 327 -18.69 -14.72 -6.36
CA PRO A 327 -20.10 -14.42 -6.53
C PRO A 327 -20.86 -14.26 -5.20
N ILE A 328 -20.36 -14.86 -4.12
CA ILE A 328 -20.91 -14.70 -2.77
C ILE A 328 -19.92 -13.84 -1.96
N ASN A 329 -20.33 -12.63 -1.66
CA ASN A 329 -19.48 -11.63 -1.00
C ASN A 329 -20.33 -10.71 -0.10
N LYS A 330 -19.70 -9.67 0.45
CA LYS A 330 -20.34 -8.65 1.30
C LYS A 330 -20.27 -7.25 0.67
N HIS A 331 -20.13 -7.18 -0.65
CA HIS A 331 -19.98 -5.92 -1.37
C HIS A 331 -21.27 -5.09 -1.34
N HIS A 332 -21.10 -3.79 -1.34
CA HIS A 332 -22.19 -2.81 -1.42
C HIS A 332 -21.88 -1.79 -2.51
N HIS A 333 -22.92 -1.16 -3.07
CA HIS A 333 -22.73 0.07 -3.83
C HIS A 333 -22.72 1.28 -2.92
N GLY A 334 -21.84 2.25 -3.22
CA GLY A 334 -21.79 3.51 -2.51
C GLY A 334 -20.64 4.40 -2.91
N PHE A 335 -20.60 5.57 -2.31
CA PHE A 335 -19.60 6.61 -2.54
C PHE A 335 -19.53 7.51 -1.29
N ALA A 336 -18.55 8.40 -1.22
CA ALA A 336 -18.49 9.37 -0.12
C ALA A 336 -18.54 10.81 -0.65
N HIS A 337 -19.09 11.70 0.18
CA HIS A 337 -19.01 13.13 0.01
C HIS A 337 -18.22 13.70 1.18
N VAL A 338 -17.14 14.41 0.89
CA VAL A 338 -16.25 14.98 1.90
C VAL A 338 -16.22 16.50 1.74
N LYS A 339 -16.46 17.20 2.84
CA LYS A 339 -16.32 18.67 2.91
C LYS A 339 -15.18 19.01 3.85
N ILE A 340 -14.28 19.90 3.40
CA ILE A 340 -13.14 20.38 4.21
C ILE A 340 -13.36 21.86 4.50
N MET A 341 -13.25 22.24 5.78
CA MET A 341 -13.32 23.62 6.22
C MET A 341 -11.95 24.28 6.12
N ASP A 342 -11.92 25.60 6.11
CA ASP A 342 -10.67 26.39 6.08
C ASP A 342 -9.76 26.10 7.30
N THR A 343 -10.33 25.66 8.41
CA THR A 343 -9.61 25.21 9.59
C THR A 343 -8.90 23.85 9.42
N GLY A 344 -9.20 23.15 8.32
CA GLY A 344 -8.79 21.75 8.09
C GLY A 344 -9.72 20.72 8.74
N GLU A 345 -10.74 21.14 9.48
CA GLU A 345 -11.83 20.26 9.91
C GLU A 345 -12.60 19.73 8.71
N PHE A 346 -13.32 18.64 8.90
CA PHE A 346 -13.99 17.97 7.78
C PHE A 346 -15.26 17.25 8.20
N ASP A 347 -16.18 17.10 7.24
CA ASP A 347 -17.36 16.26 7.32
C ASP A 347 -17.25 15.14 6.28
N VAL A 348 -17.60 13.91 6.66
CA VAL A 348 -17.70 12.75 5.77
C VAL A 348 -19.11 12.21 5.79
N SER A 349 -19.77 12.22 4.63
CA SER A 349 -21.01 11.53 4.37
C SER A 349 -20.71 10.26 3.56
N ASN A 350 -20.73 9.09 4.19
CA ASN A 350 -20.44 7.80 3.58
C ASN A 350 -21.74 7.14 3.13
N TYR A 351 -22.12 7.31 1.89
CA TYR A 351 -23.40 6.87 1.34
C TYR A 351 -23.36 5.45 0.82
N ARG A 352 -24.43 4.71 1.07
CA ARG A 352 -24.76 3.45 0.42
C ARG A 352 -25.83 3.65 -0.64
N ILE A 353 -25.77 2.87 -1.70
CA ILE A 353 -26.84 2.81 -2.71
C ILE A 353 -27.58 1.49 -2.54
N VAL A 354 -28.83 1.57 -2.13
CA VAL A 354 -29.67 0.39 -1.86
C VAL A 354 -30.96 0.54 -2.62
N ASN A 355 -31.29 -0.45 -3.44
CA ASN A 355 -32.51 -0.48 -4.28
C ASN A 355 -32.68 0.81 -5.11
N GLY A 356 -31.58 1.27 -5.73
CA GLY A 356 -31.58 2.47 -6.57
C GLY A 356 -31.77 3.79 -5.82
N LYS A 357 -31.53 3.83 -4.52
CA LYS A 357 -31.64 5.02 -3.68
C LYS A 357 -30.39 5.21 -2.84
N ILE A 358 -29.94 6.46 -2.74
CA ILE A 358 -28.84 6.88 -1.84
C ILE A 358 -29.39 6.85 -0.41
N ARG A 359 -28.62 6.27 0.51
CA ARG A 359 -28.94 6.09 1.92
C ARG A 359 -27.78 6.51 2.81
#